data_e924d857dbcafc9ea1cb155690c74270
#
_entry.id   e924d857dbcafc9ea1cb155690c74270
#
_cell.length_a   1.000
_cell.length_b   1.000
_cell.length_c   1.000
_cell.angle_alpha   90.00
_cell.angle_beta   90.00
_cell.angle_gamma   90.00
#
_symmetry.space_group_name_H-M   'P 1'
#
loop_
_entity.id
_entity.type
_entity.pdbx_description
1 polymer ?
#
loop_
_entity_poly.entity_id
_entity_poly.type
_entity_poly.pdbx_seq_one_letter_code
_entity_poly.pdbx_strand_id
1 'polypeptide(L)'
;MGCFQLACLGLFSLEDGILSDIVNQPKNTSFKKRMREIEDKINNKIPPSQTDLKVFAVMISIGAFQETAFGNSDFDKPEPSYLNRHWTLHGRSHRDFTKMDYIKMLLSLDALIFMAN
;
A
#
# COMPACT_ATOMS: atom_id res chain seq x y z
N MET A 1 -13.24 -15.01 -12.60
CA MET A 1 -12.15 -14.13 -12.12
C MET A 1 -11.04 -14.14 -13.15
N GLY A 2 -10.62 -12.98 -13.65
CA GLY A 2 -9.52 -12.88 -14.63
C GLY A 2 -8.14 -13.09 -14.00
N CYS A 3 -7.14 -13.42 -14.84
CA CYS A 3 -5.77 -13.66 -14.37
C CYS A 3 -5.16 -12.46 -13.61
N PHE A 4 -5.39 -11.25 -14.10
CA PHE A 4 -4.86 -10.05 -13.41
C PHE A 4 -5.55 -9.79 -12.10
N GLN A 5 -6.84 -10.06 -11.99
CA GLN A 5 -7.57 -9.93 -10.72
C GLN A 5 -7.03 -10.93 -9.69
N LEU A 6 -6.82 -12.18 -10.08
CA LEU A 6 -6.27 -13.21 -9.21
C LEU A 6 -4.85 -12.85 -8.77
N ALA A 7 -4.02 -12.37 -9.70
CA ALA A 7 -2.67 -11.91 -9.39
C ALA A 7 -2.65 -10.72 -8.43
N CYS A 8 -3.50 -9.72 -8.64
CA CYS A 8 -3.63 -8.57 -7.75
C CYS A 8 -4.11 -8.99 -6.35
N LEU A 9 -5.05 -9.92 -6.26
CA LEU A 9 -5.52 -10.46 -4.98
C LEU A 9 -4.38 -11.08 -4.17
N GLY A 10 -3.55 -11.91 -4.81
CA GLY A 10 -2.38 -12.50 -4.18
C GLY A 10 -1.34 -11.47 -3.75
N LEU A 11 -1.08 -10.48 -4.59
CA LEU A 11 -0.13 -9.40 -4.30
C LEU A 11 -0.61 -8.51 -3.14
N PHE A 12 -1.89 -8.18 -3.07
CA PHE A 12 -2.43 -7.44 -1.92
C PHE A 12 -2.22 -8.18 -0.61
N SER A 13 -2.48 -9.48 -0.58
CA SER A 13 -2.28 -10.30 0.62
C SER A 13 -0.81 -10.33 1.04
N LEU A 14 0.10 -10.50 0.09
CA LEU A 14 1.54 -10.53 0.34
C LEU A 14 2.05 -9.16 0.83
N GLU A 15 1.67 -8.09 0.17
CA GLU A 15 2.11 -6.74 0.52
C GLU A 15 1.55 -6.30 1.88
N ASP A 16 0.33 -6.67 2.21
CA ASP A 16 -0.28 -6.39 3.51
C ASP A 16 0.52 -7.06 4.64
N GLY A 17 0.95 -8.30 4.43
CA GLY A 17 1.82 -9.02 5.37
C GLY A 17 3.18 -8.36 5.54
N ILE A 18 3.85 -8.04 4.44
CA ILE A 18 5.17 -7.36 4.45
C ILE A 18 5.06 -6.01 5.14
N LEU A 19 4.02 -5.24 4.83
CA LEU A 19 3.81 -3.93 5.43
C LEU A 19 3.62 -4.01 6.94
N SER A 20 2.85 -4.98 7.41
CA SER A 20 2.67 -5.23 8.84
C SER A 20 3.98 -5.56 9.54
N ASP A 21 4.84 -6.35 8.91
CA ASP A 21 6.16 -6.70 9.44
C ASP A 21 7.09 -5.48 9.50
N ILE A 22 7.12 -4.67 8.45
CA ILE A 22 7.97 -3.47 8.37
C ILE A 22 7.64 -2.47 9.46
N VAL A 23 6.36 -2.22 9.72
CA VAL A 23 5.94 -1.24 10.71
C VAL A 23 5.88 -1.81 12.13
N ASN A 24 6.12 -3.11 12.27
CA ASN A 24 6.10 -3.84 13.54
C ASN A 24 4.84 -3.56 14.36
N GLN A 25 3.70 -3.47 13.69
CA GLN A 25 2.41 -3.21 14.29
C GLN A 25 1.34 -4.14 13.70
N PRO A 26 0.32 -4.51 14.49
CA PRO A 26 -0.76 -5.33 13.97
C PRO A 26 -1.56 -4.60 12.89
N LYS A 27 -2.23 -5.36 12.09
CA LYS A 27 -3.03 -5.16 10.86
C LYS A 27 -3.65 -3.78 10.53
N ASN A 28 -3.58 -2.78 11.40
CA ASN A 28 -4.28 -1.51 11.22
C ASN A 28 -3.35 -0.29 11.00
N THR A 29 -2.05 -0.51 10.82
CA THR A 29 -1.12 0.60 10.64
C THR A 29 -1.04 0.97 9.17
N SER A 30 -1.47 2.17 8.83
CA SER A 30 -1.41 2.69 7.47
C SER A 30 -0.07 3.37 7.20
N PHE A 31 0.37 3.40 5.96
CA PHE A 31 1.47 4.24 5.50
C PHE A 31 1.29 5.69 5.91
N LYS A 32 0.07 6.19 5.89
CA LYS A 32 -0.27 7.56 6.27
C LYS A 32 0.13 7.88 7.70
N LYS A 33 -0.10 6.94 8.62
CA LYS A 33 0.32 7.08 10.02
C LYS A 33 1.83 7.13 10.13
N ARG A 34 2.53 6.23 9.46
CA ARG A 34 3.99 6.18 9.46
C ARG A 34 4.60 7.45 8.87
N MET A 35 4.04 7.98 7.79
CA MET A 35 4.49 9.24 7.20
C MET A 35 4.34 10.42 8.16
N ARG A 36 3.23 10.49 8.88
CA ARG A 36 3.04 11.55 9.89
C ARG A 36 4.11 11.47 10.99
N GLU A 37 4.43 10.28 11.45
CA GLU A 37 5.50 10.09 12.44
C GLU A 37 6.85 10.59 11.93
N ILE A 38 7.17 10.33 10.66
CA ILE A 38 8.40 10.81 10.01
C ILE A 38 8.38 12.34 9.86
N GLU A 39 7.27 12.90 9.40
CA GLU A 39 7.10 14.36 9.28
C GLU A 39 7.25 15.06 10.62
N ASP A 40 6.67 14.50 11.69
CA ASP A 40 6.79 15.03 13.04
C ASP A 40 8.25 15.02 13.52
N LYS A 41 9.00 13.95 13.23
CA LYS A 41 10.45 13.90 13.52
C LYS A 41 11.21 14.99 12.79
N ILE A 42 10.95 15.18 11.51
CA ILE A 42 11.60 16.23 10.69
C ILE A 42 11.28 17.61 11.26
N ASN A 43 10.02 17.89 11.56
CA ASN A 43 9.58 19.17 12.10
C ASN A 43 10.19 19.48 13.47
N ASN A 44 10.41 18.47 14.30
CA ASN A 44 11.04 18.59 15.61
C ASN A 44 12.56 18.47 15.57
N LYS A 45 13.17 18.47 14.37
CA LYS A 45 14.62 18.34 14.15
C LYS A 45 15.23 17.09 14.78
N ILE A 46 14.43 16.01 14.86
CA ILE A 46 14.90 14.70 15.29
C ILE A 46 15.44 13.99 14.04
N PRO A 47 16.71 13.53 14.05
CA PRO A 47 17.27 12.84 12.88
C PRO A 47 16.44 11.60 12.52
N PRO A 48 15.98 11.45 11.26
CA PRO A 48 15.29 10.26 10.83
C PRO A 48 16.24 9.05 10.82
N SER A 49 15.72 7.87 11.16
CA SER A 49 16.47 6.63 11.03
C SER A 49 16.64 6.26 9.56
N GLN A 50 17.53 5.31 9.26
CA GLN A 50 17.67 4.77 7.91
C GLN A 50 16.35 4.16 7.41
N THR A 51 15.61 3.50 8.29
CA THR A 51 14.28 2.96 7.96
C THR A 51 13.29 4.09 7.62
N ASP A 52 13.30 5.17 8.37
CA ASP A 52 12.45 6.34 8.08
C ASP A 52 12.75 6.93 6.70
N LEU A 53 14.03 7.04 6.34
CA LEU A 53 14.45 7.53 5.01
C LEU A 53 13.99 6.61 3.88
N LYS A 54 14.04 5.29 4.08
CA LYS A 54 13.52 4.33 3.10
C LYS A 54 12.00 4.46 2.93
N VAL A 55 11.26 4.57 4.02
CA VAL A 55 9.80 4.80 3.98
C VAL A 55 9.49 6.09 3.24
N PHE A 56 10.21 7.16 3.53
CA PHE A 56 10.03 8.45 2.86
C PHE A 56 10.30 8.35 1.36
N ALA A 57 11.37 7.69 0.95
CA ALA A 57 11.69 7.49 -0.47
C ALA A 57 10.60 6.70 -1.19
N VAL A 58 10.08 5.64 -0.58
CA VAL A 58 8.99 4.83 -1.14
C VAL A 58 7.72 5.67 -1.27
N MET A 59 7.37 6.44 -0.26
CA MET A 59 6.17 7.29 -0.30
C MET A 59 6.23 8.37 -1.37
N ILE A 60 7.39 8.98 -1.60
CA ILE A 60 7.57 9.92 -2.71
C ILE A 60 7.38 9.22 -4.05
N SER A 61 7.90 8.00 -4.19
CA SER A 61 7.90 7.27 -5.47
C SER A 61 6.53 6.69 -5.83
N ILE A 62 5.84 6.09 -4.85
CA ILE A 62 4.60 5.33 -5.08
C ILE A 62 3.47 5.66 -4.11
N GLY A 63 3.66 6.67 -3.26
CA GLY A 63 2.73 6.97 -2.16
C GLY A 63 1.31 7.26 -2.62
N ALA A 64 1.13 8.00 -3.70
CA ALA A 64 -0.20 8.30 -4.25
C ALA A 64 -0.94 7.01 -4.64
N PHE A 65 -0.25 6.06 -5.27
CA PHE A 65 -0.83 4.76 -5.59
C PHE A 65 -1.19 3.98 -4.33
N GLN A 66 -0.27 3.91 -3.36
CA GLN A 66 -0.51 3.16 -2.12
C GLN A 66 -1.61 3.78 -1.26
N GLU A 67 -1.74 5.09 -1.21
CA GLU A 67 -2.84 5.74 -0.49
C GLU A 67 -4.21 5.31 -1.01
N THR A 68 -4.37 5.23 -2.32
CA THR A 68 -5.63 4.82 -2.94
C THR A 68 -5.83 3.30 -2.90
N ALA A 69 -4.79 2.54 -3.24
CA ALA A 69 -4.87 1.08 -3.32
C ALA A 69 -5.06 0.42 -1.95
N PHE A 70 -4.40 0.93 -0.91
CA PHE A 70 -4.48 0.39 0.45
C PHE A 70 -5.39 1.19 1.39
N GLY A 71 -6.06 2.23 0.87
CA GLY A 71 -7.03 3.00 1.62
C GLY A 71 -8.29 2.20 1.95
N ASN A 72 -8.95 2.57 3.04
CA ASN A 72 -10.27 2.03 3.36
C ASN A 72 -11.30 2.56 2.38
N SER A 73 -12.28 1.74 2.05
CA SER A 73 -13.37 2.09 1.16
C SER A 73 -14.72 1.68 1.77
N ASP A 74 -15.73 2.48 1.50
CA ASP A 74 -17.08 2.25 1.98
C ASP A 74 -17.86 1.41 0.97
N PHE A 75 -18.32 0.22 1.37
CA PHE A 75 -19.12 -0.66 0.51
C PHE A 75 -20.54 -0.16 0.26
N ASP A 76 -21.03 0.81 1.03
CA ASP A 76 -22.32 1.45 0.78
C ASP A 76 -22.28 2.45 -0.37
N LYS A 77 -21.11 2.78 -0.85
CA LYS A 77 -20.85 3.64 -2.01
C LYS A 77 -20.46 2.79 -3.23
N PRO A 78 -20.59 3.35 -4.46
CA PRO A 78 -20.11 2.66 -5.66
C PRO A 78 -18.64 2.31 -5.57
N GLU A 79 -18.26 1.20 -6.20
CA GLU A 79 -16.86 0.80 -6.30
C GLU A 79 -16.02 1.91 -6.98
N PRO A 80 -14.86 2.29 -6.42
CA PRO A 80 -13.97 3.25 -7.08
C PRO A 80 -13.45 2.71 -8.41
N SER A 81 -13.15 3.60 -9.33
CA SER A 81 -12.59 3.25 -10.64
C SER A 81 -11.13 2.79 -10.59
N TYR A 82 -10.46 3.04 -9.48
CA TYR A 82 -9.07 2.65 -9.26
C TYR A 82 -8.99 1.34 -8.48
N LEU A 83 -7.82 0.69 -8.53
CA LEU A 83 -7.52 -0.51 -7.77
C LEU A 83 -7.59 -0.22 -6.27
N ASN A 84 -8.34 -1.03 -5.52
CA ASN A 84 -8.51 -0.87 -4.08
C ASN A 84 -8.47 -2.22 -3.37
N ARG A 85 -7.62 -2.33 -2.36
CA ARG A 85 -7.43 -3.55 -1.58
C ARG A 85 -8.72 -4.02 -0.91
N HIS A 86 -9.46 -3.10 -0.32
CA HIS A 86 -10.66 -3.43 0.46
C HIS A 86 -11.72 -4.12 -0.41
N TRP A 87 -12.01 -3.57 -1.59
CA TRP A 87 -12.93 -4.18 -2.55
C TRP A 87 -12.41 -5.50 -3.10
N THR A 88 -11.12 -5.57 -3.41
CA THR A 88 -10.49 -6.76 -4.00
C THR A 88 -10.45 -7.92 -3.01
N LEU A 89 -9.94 -7.72 -1.80
CA LEU A 89 -9.78 -8.78 -0.80
C LEU A 89 -11.11 -9.29 -0.24
N HIS A 90 -12.14 -8.45 -0.20
CA HIS A 90 -13.48 -8.87 0.21
C HIS A 90 -14.29 -9.51 -0.91
N GLY A 91 -13.72 -9.69 -2.09
CA GLY A 91 -14.38 -10.32 -3.22
C GLY A 91 -15.56 -9.53 -3.80
N ARG A 92 -15.60 -8.23 -3.55
CA ARG A 92 -16.71 -7.33 -3.99
C ARG A 92 -16.37 -6.54 -5.24
N SER A 93 -15.14 -6.64 -5.74
CA SER A 93 -14.73 -5.90 -6.92
C SER A 93 -15.42 -6.41 -8.19
N HIS A 94 -16.01 -5.50 -8.95
CA HIS A 94 -16.64 -5.75 -10.25
C HIS A 94 -15.92 -5.03 -11.39
N ARG A 95 -14.86 -4.28 -11.10
CA ARG A 95 -14.08 -3.58 -12.11
C ARG A 95 -13.21 -4.55 -12.93
N ASP A 96 -12.86 -4.17 -14.13
CA ASP A 96 -11.86 -4.90 -14.91
C ASP A 96 -10.46 -4.65 -14.33
N PHE A 97 -9.70 -5.74 -14.18
CA PHE A 97 -8.31 -5.70 -13.77
C PHE A 97 -7.42 -5.75 -15.00
N THR A 98 -6.52 -4.80 -15.11
CA THR A 98 -5.65 -4.64 -16.27
C THR A 98 -4.22 -5.06 -15.97
N LYS A 99 -3.43 -5.26 -17.04
CA LYS A 99 -1.98 -5.46 -16.93
C LYS A 99 -1.32 -4.29 -16.17
N MET A 100 -1.83 -3.06 -16.34
CA MET A 100 -1.30 -1.89 -15.64
C MET A 100 -1.52 -1.99 -14.13
N ASP A 101 -2.67 -2.48 -13.68
CA ASP A 101 -2.92 -2.73 -12.26
C ASP A 101 -1.90 -3.71 -11.69
N TYR A 102 -1.65 -4.80 -12.41
CA TYR A 102 -0.65 -5.79 -12.03
C TYR A 102 0.76 -5.21 -11.96
N ILE A 103 1.17 -4.42 -12.95
CA ILE A 103 2.48 -3.76 -12.95
C ILE A 103 2.61 -2.81 -11.76
N LYS A 104 1.60 -2.00 -11.47
CA LYS A 104 1.60 -1.10 -10.31
C LYS A 104 1.76 -1.88 -9.00
N MET A 105 1.09 -3.01 -8.87
CA MET A 105 1.23 -3.87 -7.70
C MET A 105 2.62 -4.48 -7.59
N LEU A 106 3.23 -4.90 -8.70
CA LEU A 106 4.61 -5.40 -8.69
C LEU A 106 5.61 -4.32 -8.29
N LEU A 107 5.46 -3.10 -8.79
CA LEU A 107 6.30 -1.97 -8.41
C LEU A 107 6.15 -1.63 -6.92
N SER A 108 4.92 -1.69 -6.41
CA SER A 108 4.64 -1.52 -4.98
C SER A 108 5.32 -2.60 -4.15
N LEU A 109 5.24 -3.86 -4.57
CA LEU A 109 5.91 -4.97 -3.91
C LEU A 109 7.44 -4.78 -3.87
N ASP A 110 8.03 -4.42 -4.99
CA ASP A 110 9.47 -4.14 -5.08
C ASP A 110 9.90 -3.04 -4.10
N ALA A 111 9.13 -1.97 -4.03
CA ALA A 111 9.37 -0.87 -3.11
C ALA A 111 9.25 -1.31 -1.64
N LEU A 112 8.28 -2.16 -1.29
CA LEU A 112 8.14 -2.72 0.05
C LEU A 112 9.31 -3.65 0.42
N ILE A 113 9.78 -4.45 -0.52
CA ILE A 113 10.97 -5.30 -0.33
C ILE A 113 12.20 -4.43 -0.07
N PHE A 114 12.36 -3.35 -0.82
CA PHE A 114 13.44 -2.38 -0.57
C PHE A 114 13.36 -1.79 0.84
N MET A 115 12.17 -1.47 1.33
CA MET A 115 11.99 -0.97 2.70
C MET A 115 12.34 -2.02 3.76
N ALA A 116 12.06 -3.30 3.49
CA ALA A 116 12.30 -4.40 4.42
C ALA A 116 13.78 -4.74 4.60
N ASN A 117 14.58 -4.43 3.61
CA ASN A 117 16.01 -4.66 3.61
C ASN A 117 16.76 -3.41 4.11
#